data_cdb8f5f8b359d528a1492c4ea9eb3c92
#
_entry.id   cdb8f5f8b359d528a1492c4ea9eb3c92
#
_cell.length_a   1.000
_cell.length_b   1.000
_cell.length_c   1.000
_cell.angle_alpha   90.00
_cell.angle_beta   90.00
_cell.angle_gamma   90.00
#
_symmetry.space_group_name_H-M   'P 1'
#
loop_
_entity.id
_entity.type
_entity.pdbx_description
1 polymer ?
#
loop_
_entity_poly.entity_id
_entity_poly.type
_entity_poly.pdbx_seq_one_letter_code
_entity_poly.pdbx_strand_id
1 'polypeptide(L)'
;MVAGQPALNKFTAVGADAGGGPLVTITFQNGTFVSFFAYASTFTGGVRVALGDVNGDGSTDVITGAGPGGGPQVNVYNVNNATGAVSLQKSFFAFNAPSFTGGVYVAAGNTNADAFADVIVGAGATGGSRVQVYAGSATGVVTTSTLNDFFAYSPAFTGGVVVAAGQRDAVAGDEVITAPASNGGYNIKSFNVNGKGNSPTVVDNFFAFNNTTSVGGLSLAVGLLNSGSISDLIVGTSNGGYGVIVDSATSGILGVPFAGFTGAIRAGVAEDATGQDFAVALAGPTGAPRVSVFSVGATSLTQTDSLFVMNTGFTGGLFGTPSLPETIVVV
;
A
#
# COMPACT_ATOMS: atom_id res chain seq x y z
N MET A 1 -16.44 -10.02 4.74
CA MET A 1 -17.31 -9.44 3.69
C MET A 1 -18.54 -8.85 4.36
N VAL A 2 -18.74 -7.55 4.21
CA VAL A 2 -20.05 -6.95 4.49
C VAL A 2 -20.99 -7.50 3.40
N ALA A 3 -22.03 -8.22 3.81
CA ALA A 3 -22.99 -8.77 2.87
C ALA A 3 -23.64 -7.62 2.08
N GLY A 4 -23.41 -7.58 0.77
CA GLY A 4 -24.03 -6.62 -0.15
C GLY A 4 -23.09 -5.79 -1.01
N GLN A 5 -21.78 -5.83 -0.84
CA GLN A 5 -20.89 -5.23 -1.85
C GLN A 5 -20.86 -6.14 -3.09
N PRO A 6 -21.14 -5.59 -4.30
CA PRO A 6 -20.91 -6.34 -5.52
C PRO A 6 -19.44 -6.74 -5.57
N ALA A 7 -19.16 -7.93 -6.09
CA ALA A 7 -17.78 -8.36 -6.31
C ALA A 7 -17.09 -7.27 -7.15
N LEU A 8 -16.17 -6.52 -6.53
CA LEU A 8 -15.38 -5.53 -7.23
C LEU A 8 -14.68 -6.25 -8.37
N ASN A 9 -14.78 -5.73 -9.57
CA ASN A 9 -14.03 -6.25 -10.70
C ASN A 9 -12.55 -6.06 -10.39
N LYS A 10 -11.89 -7.16 -10.04
CA LYS A 10 -10.57 -7.14 -9.43
C LYS A 10 -9.48 -7.07 -10.49
N PHE A 11 -8.52 -6.24 -10.25
CA PHE A 11 -7.27 -6.17 -10.99
C PHE A 11 -6.13 -5.87 -10.01
N THR A 12 -4.90 -6.09 -10.47
CA THR A 12 -3.71 -5.61 -9.75
C THR A 12 -3.21 -4.33 -10.34
N ALA A 13 -2.52 -3.54 -9.50
CA ALA A 13 -1.69 -2.46 -10.00
C ALA A 13 -0.30 -2.53 -9.36
N VAL A 14 0.72 -2.42 -10.20
CA VAL A 14 2.12 -2.39 -9.78
C VAL A 14 2.77 -1.12 -10.33
N GLY A 15 3.45 -0.39 -9.47
CA GLY A 15 4.25 0.78 -9.83
C GLY A 15 5.75 0.47 -9.82
N ALA A 16 6.49 1.05 -10.75
CA ALA A 16 7.95 1.01 -10.71
C ALA A 16 8.47 1.84 -9.53
N ASP A 17 9.44 1.32 -8.77
CA ASP A 17 10.16 2.08 -7.74
C ASP A 17 11.20 3.01 -8.36
N ALA A 18 11.95 3.75 -7.55
CA ALA A 18 12.94 4.72 -7.99
C ALA A 18 13.93 4.10 -9.01
N GLY A 19 14.17 4.83 -10.10
CA GLY A 19 14.97 4.39 -11.24
C GLY A 19 14.16 3.80 -12.40
N GLY A 20 12.89 3.40 -12.20
CA GLY A 20 12.03 2.79 -13.21
C GLY A 20 11.06 3.74 -13.92
N GLY A 21 11.12 5.01 -13.62
CA GLY A 21 10.15 5.99 -14.10
C GLY A 21 8.78 5.87 -13.39
N PRO A 22 7.77 6.64 -13.80
CA PRO A 22 6.46 6.65 -13.17
C PRO A 22 5.49 5.65 -13.83
N LEU A 23 5.98 4.49 -14.24
CA LEU A 23 5.18 3.47 -14.93
C LEU A 23 4.30 2.74 -13.93
N VAL A 24 3.00 2.66 -14.23
CA VAL A 24 2.03 1.81 -13.56
C VAL A 24 1.54 0.76 -14.54
N THR A 25 1.50 -0.50 -14.11
CA THR A 25 0.92 -1.61 -14.88
C THR A 25 -0.25 -2.18 -14.10
N ILE A 26 -1.41 -2.22 -14.75
CA ILE A 26 -2.63 -2.86 -14.26
C ILE A 26 -2.76 -4.19 -14.97
N THR A 27 -2.97 -5.28 -14.23
CA THR A 27 -3.23 -6.60 -14.79
C THR A 27 -4.64 -7.04 -14.39
N PHE A 28 -5.50 -7.31 -15.35
CA PHE A 28 -6.88 -7.75 -15.13
C PHE A 28 -6.94 -9.27 -14.92
N GLN A 29 -8.01 -9.76 -14.31
CA GLN A 29 -8.19 -11.20 -14.03
C GLN A 29 -8.13 -12.09 -15.28
N ASN A 30 -8.51 -11.57 -16.45
CA ASN A 30 -8.42 -12.29 -17.73
C ASN A 30 -6.99 -12.38 -18.31
N GLY A 31 -5.97 -11.92 -17.56
CA GLY A 31 -4.57 -11.90 -17.96
C GLY A 31 -4.20 -10.74 -18.90
N THR A 32 -5.14 -9.92 -19.35
CA THR A 32 -4.80 -8.71 -20.11
C THR A 32 -4.20 -7.65 -19.20
N PHE A 33 -3.38 -6.76 -19.75
CA PHE A 33 -2.78 -5.68 -18.98
C PHE A 33 -2.82 -4.35 -19.73
N VAL A 34 -2.76 -3.26 -18.98
CA VAL A 34 -2.56 -1.90 -19.47
C VAL A 34 -1.48 -1.22 -18.66
N SER A 35 -0.63 -0.44 -19.33
CA SER A 35 0.41 0.34 -18.66
C SER A 35 0.31 1.80 -19.05
N PHE A 36 0.56 2.68 -18.10
CA PHE A 36 0.55 4.13 -18.30
C PHE A 36 1.57 4.83 -17.40
N PHE A 37 1.95 6.05 -17.76
CA PHE A 37 2.77 6.89 -16.89
C PHE A 37 1.88 7.74 -15.99
N ALA A 38 2.01 7.55 -14.68
CA ALA A 38 1.24 8.30 -13.69
C ALA A 38 1.69 9.77 -13.55
N TYR A 39 2.92 10.07 -13.95
CA TYR A 39 3.55 11.40 -13.93
C TYR A 39 4.31 11.63 -15.23
N ALA A 40 5.03 12.75 -15.37
CA ALA A 40 5.86 13.02 -16.55
C ALA A 40 6.84 11.86 -16.80
N SER A 41 6.94 11.38 -18.03
CA SER A 41 7.75 10.19 -18.38
C SER A 41 9.25 10.35 -18.06
N THR A 42 9.71 11.59 -17.89
CA THR A 42 11.09 11.91 -17.46
C THR A 42 11.31 11.83 -15.95
N PHE A 43 10.23 11.67 -15.17
CA PHE A 43 10.34 11.54 -13.73
C PHE A 43 10.86 10.15 -13.37
N THR A 44 11.94 10.11 -12.58
CA THR A 44 12.65 8.86 -12.20
C THR A 44 12.50 8.46 -10.73
N GLY A 45 11.69 9.21 -9.96
CA GLY A 45 11.49 8.95 -8.53
C GLY A 45 10.62 7.73 -8.22
N GLY A 46 10.05 7.08 -9.24
CA GLY A 46 9.14 5.95 -9.08
C GLY A 46 7.72 6.37 -8.67
N VAL A 47 6.84 5.39 -8.56
CA VAL A 47 5.43 5.59 -8.23
C VAL A 47 4.94 4.57 -7.20
N ARG A 48 4.30 5.05 -6.13
CA ARG A 48 3.59 4.23 -5.15
C ARG A 48 2.16 4.09 -5.59
N VAL A 49 1.56 2.92 -5.34
CA VAL A 49 0.20 2.60 -5.81
C VAL A 49 -0.62 2.07 -4.65
N ALA A 50 -1.88 2.49 -4.60
CA ALA A 50 -2.92 1.92 -3.75
C ALA A 50 -4.21 1.74 -4.58
N LEU A 51 -5.10 0.90 -4.10
CA LEU A 51 -6.36 0.54 -4.76
C LEU A 51 -7.53 0.78 -3.81
N GLY A 52 -8.62 1.38 -4.31
CA GLY A 52 -9.85 1.59 -3.55
C GLY A 52 -10.93 2.22 -4.43
N ASP A 53 -12.18 1.95 -4.16
CA ASP A 53 -13.32 2.60 -4.82
C ASP A 53 -13.59 3.94 -4.12
N VAL A 54 -12.96 5.00 -4.61
CA VAL A 54 -13.04 6.33 -3.98
C VAL A 54 -14.28 7.13 -4.39
N ASN A 55 -14.97 6.68 -5.45
CA ASN A 55 -16.14 7.36 -5.99
C ASN A 55 -17.46 6.57 -5.79
N GLY A 56 -17.38 5.33 -5.29
CA GLY A 56 -18.54 4.48 -4.99
C GLY A 56 -19.26 3.97 -6.23
N ASP A 57 -18.57 3.89 -7.38
CA ASP A 57 -19.19 3.42 -8.62
C ASP A 57 -19.14 1.88 -8.77
N GLY A 58 -18.56 1.18 -7.79
CA GLY A 58 -18.40 -0.26 -7.79
C GLY A 58 -17.18 -0.75 -8.57
N SER A 59 -16.36 0.16 -9.10
CA SER A 59 -15.07 -0.14 -9.74
C SER A 59 -13.93 0.30 -8.84
N THR A 60 -12.86 -0.47 -8.82
CA THR A 60 -11.66 -0.07 -8.08
C THR A 60 -10.90 1.03 -8.83
N ASP A 61 -10.57 2.12 -8.14
CA ASP A 61 -9.70 3.18 -8.66
C ASP A 61 -8.23 2.91 -8.34
N VAL A 62 -7.34 3.48 -9.13
CA VAL A 62 -5.88 3.45 -8.88
C VAL A 62 -5.45 4.80 -8.32
N ILE A 63 -4.91 4.77 -7.10
CA ILE A 63 -4.34 5.94 -6.43
C ILE A 63 -2.83 5.86 -6.56
N THR A 64 -2.19 6.94 -7.02
CA THR A 64 -0.73 6.99 -7.16
C THR A 64 -0.13 8.12 -6.33
N GLY A 65 1.00 7.84 -5.71
CA GLY A 65 1.83 8.82 -5.01
C GLY A 65 3.19 8.95 -5.69
N ALA A 66 3.62 10.18 -5.96
CA ALA A 66 4.94 10.43 -6.54
C ALA A 66 6.04 10.00 -5.57
N GLY A 67 7.08 9.36 -6.10
CA GLY A 67 8.29 9.05 -5.37
C GLY A 67 9.17 10.26 -5.06
N PRO A 68 10.36 10.07 -4.46
CA PRO A 68 11.29 11.15 -4.17
C PRO A 68 11.63 11.96 -5.43
N GLY A 69 11.68 13.28 -5.30
CA GLY A 69 11.85 14.24 -6.39
C GLY A 69 10.55 14.73 -7.02
N GLY A 70 9.41 14.07 -6.77
CA GLY A 70 8.13 14.35 -7.43
C GLY A 70 7.15 15.24 -6.66
N GLY A 71 7.54 15.80 -5.55
CA GLY A 71 6.62 16.55 -4.68
C GLY A 71 5.63 15.63 -3.96
N PRO A 72 4.67 16.19 -3.20
CA PRO A 72 3.61 15.42 -2.57
C PRO A 72 2.41 15.23 -3.52
N GLN A 73 2.67 14.96 -4.80
CA GLN A 73 1.61 14.82 -5.79
C GLN A 73 0.94 13.45 -5.68
N VAL A 74 -0.40 13.50 -5.62
CA VAL A 74 -1.28 12.33 -5.64
C VAL A 74 -2.16 12.42 -6.87
N ASN A 75 -2.27 11.34 -7.63
CA ASN A 75 -3.24 11.21 -8.71
C ASN A 75 -4.17 10.04 -8.43
N VAL A 76 -5.44 10.19 -8.80
CA VAL A 76 -6.46 9.15 -8.74
C VAL A 76 -6.97 8.90 -10.15
N TYR A 77 -7.02 7.64 -10.54
CA TYR A 77 -7.43 7.20 -11.87
C TYR A 77 -8.60 6.24 -11.78
N ASN A 78 -9.66 6.54 -12.54
CA ASN A 78 -10.73 5.57 -12.78
C ASN A 78 -10.25 4.52 -13.78
N VAL A 79 -10.59 3.27 -13.51
CA VAL A 79 -10.29 2.14 -14.39
C VAL A 79 -11.60 1.51 -14.86
N ASN A 80 -11.82 1.52 -16.17
CA ASN A 80 -12.95 0.82 -16.76
C ASN A 80 -12.60 -0.65 -16.96
N ASN A 81 -13.13 -1.53 -16.12
CA ASN A 81 -12.82 -2.95 -16.14
C ASN A 81 -13.26 -3.68 -17.42
N ALA A 82 -14.28 -3.16 -18.12
CA ALA A 82 -14.77 -3.78 -19.35
C ALA A 82 -13.87 -3.47 -20.56
N THR A 83 -13.25 -2.29 -20.59
CA THR A 83 -12.46 -1.81 -21.74
C THR A 83 -10.97 -1.72 -21.45
N GLY A 84 -10.54 -1.78 -20.18
CA GLY A 84 -9.19 -1.49 -19.74
C GLY A 84 -8.80 0.00 -19.82
N ALA A 85 -9.76 0.89 -20.12
CA ALA A 85 -9.47 2.31 -20.22
C ALA A 85 -9.16 2.92 -18.85
N VAL A 86 -8.07 3.67 -18.77
CA VAL A 86 -7.62 4.40 -17.58
C VAL A 86 -7.78 5.90 -17.82
N SER A 87 -8.43 6.60 -16.91
CA SER A 87 -8.64 8.05 -17.01
C SER A 87 -8.33 8.75 -15.69
N LEU A 88 -7.61 9.88 -15.78
CA LEU A 88 -7.31 10.69 -14.60
C LEU A 88 -8.61 11.31 -14.06
N GLN A 89 -8.96 10.97 -12.82
CA GLN A 89 -10.10 11.54 -12.10
C GLN A 89 -9.69 12.80 -11.36
N LYS A 90 -8.57 12.74 -10.61
CA LYS A 90 -8.10 13.83 -9.75
C LYS A 90 -6.58 13.87 -9.69
N SER A 91 -6.04 15.08 -9.61
CA SER A 91 -4.63 15.34 -9.29
C SER A 91 -4.55 16.46 -8.26
N PHE A 92 -3.77 16.27 -7.20
CA PHE A 92 -3.60 17.27 -6.15
C PHE A 92 -2.24 17.12 -5.45
N PHE A 93 -1.83 18.17 -4.72
CA PHE A 93 -0.67 18.14 -3.84
C PHE A 93 -1.14 18.01 -2.39
N ALA A 94 -0.70 16.96 -1.71
CA ALA A 94 -0.94 16.79 -0.28
C ALA A 94 -0.16 17.82 0.55
N PHE A 95 -0.51 17.97 1.82
CA PHE A 95 0.19 18.79 2.82
C PHE A 95 0.23 20.29 2.53
N ASN A 96 -0.43 20.77 1.47
CA ASN A 96 -0.32 22.18 1.00
C ASN A 96 1.14 22.64 0.84
N ALA A 97 2.03 21.73 0.43
CA ALA A 97 3.48 21.96 0.37
C ALA A 97 4.07 21.56 -0.99
N PRO A 98 3.71 22.27 -2.10
CA PRO A 98 4.14 21.88 -3.45
C PRO A 98 5.67 21.90 -3.65
N SER A 99 6.41 22.61 -2.80
CA SER A 99 7.88 22.61 -2.82
C SER A 99 8.52 21.44 -2.08
N PHE A 100 7.74 20.63 -1.37
CA PHE A 100 8.25 19.42 -0.72
C PHE A 100 8.58 18.36 -1.78
N THR A 101 9.78 17.81 -1.74
CA THR A 101 10.29 16.88 -2.77
C THR A 101 10.54 15.46 -2.24
N GLY A 102 10.16 15.16 -1.01
CA GLY A 102 10.33 13.83 -0.41
C GLY A 102 9.43 12.75 -1.00
N GLY A 103 8.45 13.13 -1.83
CA GLY A 103 7.41 12.24 -2.34
C GLY A 103 6.40 11.83 -1.25
N VAL A 104 5.48 10.95 -1.60
CA VAL A 104 4.43 10.49 -0.68
C VAL A 104 4.23 8.99 -0.75
N TYR A 105 3.77 8.41 0.35
CA TYR A 105 3.17 7.07 0.40
C TYR A 105 1.66 7.23 0.36
N VAL A 106 0.97 6.29 -0.28
CA VAL A 106 -0.48 6.30 -0.42
C VAL A 106 -1.09 4.97 0.01
N ALA A 107 -2.28 5.04 0.59
CA ALA A 107 -3.14 3.92 0.88
C ALA A 107 -4.61 4.31 0.64
N ALA A 108 -5.49 3.35 0.61
CA ALA A 108 -6.94 3.57 0.56
C ALA A 108 -7.64 2.65 1.55
N GLY A 109 -8.72 3.14 2.14
CA GLY A 109 -9.58 2.40 3.07
C GLY A 109 -10.77 3.25 3.50
N ASN A 110 -11.81 2.61 3.98
CA ASN A 110 -13.01 3.30 4.45
C ASN A 110 -12.83 3.74 5.91
N THR A 111 -12.14 4.85 6.14
CA THR A 111 -11.72 5.29 7.49
C THR A 111 -12.82 5.98 8.29
N ASN A 112 -13.88 6.43 7.64
CA ASN A 112 -14.99 7.16 8.25
C ASN A 112 -16.30 6.36 8.29
N ALA A 113 -16.25 5.08 7.88
CA ALA A 113 -17.37 4.14 7.84
C ALA A 113 -18.54 4.60 6.94
N ASP A 114 -18.25 5.32 5.86
CA ASP A 114 -19.23 5.66 4.80
C ASP A 114 -19.19 4.62 3.64
N ALA A 115 -19.60 4.98 2.45
CA ALA A 115 -19.67 4.08 1.30
C ALA A 115 -18.44 4.18 0.37
N PHE A 116 -17.44 5.00 0.69
CA PHE A 116 -16.34 5.35 -0.17
C PHE A 116 -14.99 4.97 0.47
N ALA A 117 -14.01 4.61 -0.36
CA ALA A 117 -12.65 4.53 0.13
C ALA A 117 -12.04 5.94 0.25
N ASP A 118 -11.44 6.24 1.39
CA ASP A 118 -10.69 7.46 1.62
C ASP A 118 -9.26 7.30 1.12
N VAL A 119 -8.63 8.42 0.72
CA VAL A 119 -7.23 8.45 0.30
C VAL A 119 -6.36 8.88 1.48
N ILE A 120 -5.46 7.99 1.89
CA ILE A 120 -4.53 8.20 2.99
C ILE A 120 -3.15 8.52 2.40
N VAL A 121 -2.56 9.62 2.85
CA VAL A 121 -1.28 10.11 2.34
C VAL A 121 -0.29 10.28 3.49
N GLY A 122 0.83 9.54 3.42
CA GLY A 122 1.96 9.68 4.33
C GLY A 122 3.11 10.45 3.68
N ALA A 123 3.72 11.38 4.41
CA ALA A 123 4.86 12.14 3.90
C ALA A 123 6.08 11.24 3.70
N GLY A 124 6.78 11.39 2.58
CA GLY A 124 8.07 10.76 2.35
C GLY A 124 9.19 11.39 3.19
N ALA A 125 10.42 10.94 2.95
CA ALA A 125 11.59 11.43 3.70
C ALA A 125 11.70 12.96 3.66
N THR A 126 12.15 13.56 4.75
CA THR A 126 12.22 15.01 5.03
C THR A 126 10.87 15.70 5.31
N GLY A 127 9.72 15.04 5.06
CA GLY A 127 8.38 15.55 5.34
C GLY A 127 7.87 15.26 6.75
N GLY A 128 8.68 14.68 7.61
CA GLY A 128 8.26 14.25 8.94
C GLY A 128 7.44 12.96 8.91
N SER A 129 6.66 12.75 9.96
CA SER A 129 5.72 11.63 10.06
C SER A 129 4.28 12.08 9.87
N ARG A 130 4.06 13.11 9.02
CA ARG A 130 2.73 13.68 8.79
C ARG A 130 1.88 12.76 7.93
N VAL A 131 0.64 12.58 8.34
CA VAL A 131 -0.39 11.81 7.64
C VAL A 131 -1.60 12.70 7.41
N GLN A 132 -2.14 12.66 6.20
CA GLN A 132 -3.42 13.28 5.85
C GLN A 132 -4.38 12.24 5.28
N VAL A 133 -5.65 12.35 5.63
CA VAL A 133 -6.74 11.53 5.09
C VAL A 133 -7.71 12.44 4.34
N TYR A 134 -8.01 12.09 3.10
CA TYR A 134 -8.91 12.80 2.21
C TYR A 134 -10.13 11.92 1.93
N ALA A 135 -11.34 12.45 2.16
CA ALA A 135 -12.56 11.70 1.96
C ALA A 135 -12.77 11.30 0.50
N GLY A 136 -13.21 10.06 0.30
CA GLY A 136 -13.91 9.66 -0.91
C GLY A 136 -15.30 10.29 -0.98
N SER A 137 -15.90 10.35 -2.15
CA SER A 137 -17.29 10.81 -2.35
C SER A 137 -17.80 10.42 -3.73
N ALA A 138 -19.09 10.46 -3.96
CA ALA A 138 -19.70 10.18 -5.28
C ALA A 138 -19.13 11.02 -6.45
N THR A 139 -18.35 12.06 -6.18
CA THR A 139 -17.66 12.87 -7.19
C THR A 139 -16.14 12.65 -7.20
N GLY A 140 -15.65 11.65 -6.48
CA GLY A 140 -14.24 11.35 -6.26
C GLY A 140 -13.68 12.00 -5.01
N VAL A 141 -12.36 12.08 -4.91
CA VAL A 141 -11.66 12.56 -3.71
C VAL A 141 -11.93 14.03 -3.43
N VAL A 142 -12.32 14.33 -2.17
CA VAL A 142 -12.51 15.69 -1.65
C VAL A 142 -11.15 16.26 -1.26
N THR A 143 -10.64 17.23 -2.00
CA THR A 143 -9.32 17.82 -1.77
C THR A 143 -9.36 19.23 -1.14
N THR A 144 -10.57 19.77 -0.91
CA THR A 144 -10.77 21.08 -0.30
C THR A 144 -10.59 21.09 1.22
N SER A 145 -10.67 19.90 1.84
CA SER A 145 -10.44 19.67 3.26
C SER A 145 -9.91 18.26 3.49
N THR A 146 -9.27 18.04 4.61
CA THR A 146 -8.87 16.71 5.09
C THR A 146 -9.85 16.22 6.15
N LEU A 147 -10.11 14.90 6.19
CA LEU A 147 -10.77 14.28 7.34
C LEU A 147 -9.88 14.34 8.56
N ASN A 148 -8.58 14.06 8.36
CA ASN A 148 -7.58 14.02 9.42
C ASN A 148 -6.24 14.58 8.90
N ASP A 149 -5.50 15.24 9.81
CA ASP A 149 -4.15 15.74 9.56
C ASP A 149 -3.36 15.66 10.88
N PHE A 150 -2.43 14.71 10.97
CA PHE A 150 -1.72 14.44 12.23
C PHE A 150 -0.30 13.93 12.01
N PHE A 151 0.49 13.87 13.07
CA PHE A 151 1.81 13.24 13.09
C PHE A 151 1.74 11.87 13.75
N ALA A 152 2.06 10.80 13.01
CA ALA A 152 2.07 9.44 13.53
C ALA A 152 3.17 9.17 14.57
N TYR A 153 4.29 9.88 14.44
CA TYR A 153 5.45 9.82 15.34
C TYR A 153 5.84 11.23 15.78
N SER A 154 6.99 11.36 16.45
CA SER A 154 7.52 12.68 16.81
C SER A 154 7.59 13.60 15.59
N PRO A 155 7.14 14.86 15.67
CA PRO A 155 7.29 15.83 14.58
C PRO A 155 8.75 16.08 14.17
N ALA A 156 9.71 15.80 15.05
CA ALA A 156 11.14 15.90 14.75
C ALA A 156 11.69 14.68 13.94
N PHE A 157 10.88 13.62 13.78
CA PHE A 157 11.27 12.48 12.96
C PHE A 157 11.15 12.84 11.47
N THR A 158 12.24 12.67 10.73
CA THR A 158 12.33 13.08 9.32
C THR A 158 12.40 11.91 8.33
N GLY A 159 12.30 10.67 8.81
CA GLY A 159 12.43 9.46 7.98
C GLY A 159 11.25 9.18 7.05
N GLY A 160 10.17 9.96 7.14
CA GLY A 160 8.93 9.70 6.41
C GLY A 160 8.05 8.61 7.04
N VAL A 161 6.83 8.48 6.57
CA VAL A 161 5.85 7.55 7.11
C VAL A 161 5.16 6.75 6.00
N VAL A 162 5.29 5.43 6.05
CA VAL A 162 4.50 4.50 5.24
C VAL A 162 3.12 4.39 5.84
N VAL A 163 2.11 4.28 5.00
CA VAL A 163 0.70 4.15 5.38
C VAL A 163 0.05 2.91 4.76
N ALA A 164 -0.89 2.33 5.48
CA ALA A 164 -1.80 1.30 5.04
C ALA A 164 -3.16 1.53 5.73
N ALA A 165 -4.20 0.80 5.33
CA ALA A 165 -5.51 0.85 5.96
C ALA A 165 -6.09 -0.55 6.13
N GLY A 166 -6.86 -0.76 7.18
CA GLY A 166 -7.60 -1.98 7.44
C GLY A 166 -8.15 -2.03 8.85
N GLN A 167 -9.08 -2.93 9.05
CA GLN A 167 -9.78 -3.09 10.32
C GLN A 167 -8.84 -3.68 11.39
N ARG A 168 -8.53 -2.90 12.43
CA ARG A 168 -7.64 -3.31 13.52
C ARG A 168 -8.33 -3.43 14.89
N ASP A 169 -9.60 -3.02 14.98
CA ASP A 169 -10.41 -3.17 16.19
C ASP A 169 -11.86 -3.52 15.82
N ALA A 170 -12.78 -3.49 16.76
CA ALA A 170 -14.20 -3.78 16.53
C ALA A 170 -15.04 -2.52 16.22
N VAL A 171 -14.39 -1.37 16.07
CA VAL A 171 -15.07 -0.09 15.76
C VAL A 171 -15.22 0.03 14.24
N ALA A 172 -16.35 0.52 13.78
CA ALA A 172 -16.59 0.68 12.35
C ALA A 172 -15.63 1.72 11.73
N GLY A 173 -15.10 1.39 10.58
CA GLY A 173 -14.13 2.15 9.82
C GLY A 173 -12.72 1.55 9.91
N ASP A 174 -11.98 1.63 8.82
CA ASP A 174 -10.60 1.15 8.78
C ASP A 174 -9.68 2.04 9.60
N GLU A 175 -8.73 1.45 10.31
CA GLU A 175 -7.65 2.17 10.94
C GLU A 175 -6.59 2.58 9.92
N VAL A 176 -6.00 3.76 10.16
CA VAL A 176 -4.78 4.19 9.49
C VAL A 176 -3.58 3.54 10.16
N ILE A 177 -2.89 2.67 9.46
CA ILE A 177 -1.74 1.93 9.96
C ILE A 177 -0.48 2.59 9.42
N THR A 178 0.50 2.82 10.30
CA THR A 178 1.71 3.57 9.97
C THR A 178 2.97 2.84 10.40
N ALA A 179 4.04 3.05 9.63
CA ALA A 179 5.39 2.64 10.00
C ALA A 179 6.42 3.67 9.52
N PRO A 180 7.60 3.79 10.16
CA PRO A 180 8.70 4.60 9.63
C PRO A 180 9.14 4.12 8.25
N ALA A 181 9.26 5.04 7.29
CA ALA A 181 9.72 4.71 5.94
C ALA A 181 11.25 4.52 5.87
N SER A 182 12.00 5.21 6.74
CA SER A 182 13.44 5.08 6.90
C SER A 182 13.89 5.58 8.27
N ASN A 183 15.05 5.14 8.75
CA ASN A 183 15.75 5.67 9.95
C ASN A 183 14.92 5.69 11.26
N GLY A 184 13.81 4.98 11.34
CA GLY A 184 12.87 5.06 12.46
C GLY A 184 12.73 3.78 13.28
N GLY A 185 13.37 2.71 12.94
CA GLY A 185 13.13 1.40 13.56
C GLY A 185 11.83 0.74 13.07
N TYR A 186 11.39 -0.30 13.77
CA TYR A 186 10.30 -1.17 13.33
C TYR A 186 8.99 -0.94 14.10
N ASN A 187 8.77 0.28 14.60
CA ASN A 187 7.56 0.63 15.32
C ASN A 187 6.36 0.78 14.38
N ILE A 188 5.33 0.00 14.60
CA ILE A 188 4.04 0.09 13.90
C ILE A 188 3.01 0.69 14.83
N LYS A 189 2.19 1.59 14.31
CA LYS A 189 1.03 2.16 15.01
C LYS A 189 -0.20 2.12 14.14
N SER A 190 -1.33 1.79 14.74
CA SER A 190 -2.66 1.89 14.14
C SER A 190 -3.45 3.00 14.81
N PHE A 191 -4.20 3.77 14.03
CA PHE A 191 -4.96 4.92 14.50
C PHE A 191 -6.42 4.81 14.05
N ASN A 192 -7.34 4.82 15.00
CA ASN A 192 -8.73 5.08 14.70
C ASN A 192 -8.89 6.59 14.45
N VAL A 193 -9.31 6.93 13.24
CA VAL A 193 -9.45 8.30 12.76
C VAL A 193 -10.92 8.71 12.60
N ASN A 194 -11.86 7.76 12.66
CA ASN A 194 -13.28 7.99 12.43
C ASN A 194 -13.84 9.04 13.42
N GLY A 195 -14.30 10.16 12.88
CA GLY A 195 -14.84 11.28 13.67
C GLY A 195 -13.87 11.97 14.62
N LYS A 196 -12.55 11.70 14.53
CA LYS A 196 -11.53 12.22 15.47
C LYS A 196 -10.89 13.54 15.02
N GLY A 197 -11.15 13.99 13.77
CA GLY A 197 -10.46 15.16 13.22
C GLY A 197 -8.94 14.97 13.28
N ASN A 198 -8.20 15.95 13.78
CA ASN A 198 -6.73 15.89 13.85
C ASN A 198 -6.17 15.26 15.14
N SER A 199 -7.01 14.57 15.90
CA SER A 199 -6.62 13.92 17.17
C SER A 199 -7.04 12.45 17.18
N PRO A 200 -6.45 11.60 16.33
CA PRO A 200 -6.81 10.19 16.24
C PRO A 200 -6.46 9.43 17.53
N THR A 201 -7.19 8.35 17.78
CA THR A 201 -6.92 7.46 18.92
C THR A 201 -5.98 6.34 18.48
N VAL A 202 -4.91 6.11 19.23
CA VAL A 202 -4.00 4.97 18.99
C VAL A 202 -4.70 3.68 19.40
N VAL A 203 -4.81 2.74 18.46
CA VAL A 203 -5.34 1.39 18.64
C VAL A 203 -4.20 0.42 18.93
N ASP A 204 -3.19 0.39 18.05
CA ASP A 204 -1.99 -0.42 18.20
C ASP A 204 -0.73 0.44 18.30
N ASN A 205 0.25 -0.04 19.08
CA ASN A 205 1.59 0.54 19.15
C ASN A 205 2.59 -0.53 19.59
N PHE A 206 3.33 -1.09 18.64
CA PHE A 206 4.26 -2.18 18.90
C PHE A 206 5.45 -2.17 17.93
N PHE A 207 6.48 -2.99 18.21
CA PHE A 207 7.60 -3.20 17.31
C PHE A 207 7.43 -4.51 16.53
N ALA A 208 7.48 -4.43 15.21
CA ALA A 208 7.40 -5.59 14.34
C ALA A 208 8.49 -6.62 14.70
N PHE A 209 8.11 -7.90 14.75
CA PHE A 209 8.98 -9.05 15.09
C PHE A 209 9.70 -8.92 16.43
N ASN A 210 9.12 -8.17 17.39
CA ASN A 210 9.75 -7.82 18.68
C ASN A 210 11.13 -7.16 18.55
N ASN A 211 11.40 -6.53 17.41
CA ASN A 211 12.68 -5.91 17.10
C ASN A 211 12.68 -4.43 17.48
N THR A 212 13.20 -4.12 18.68
CA THR A 212 13.28 -2.76 19.22
C THR A 212 14.59 -2.05 18.89
N THR A 213 15.56 -2.75 18.28
CA THR A 213 16.94 -2.25 18.09
C THR A 213 17.29 -1.95 16.64
N SER A 214 16.58 -2.51 15.67
CA SER A 214 16.86 -2.24 14.26
C SER A 214 16.54 -0.82 13.88
N VAL A 215 17.42 -0.23 13.10
CA VAL A 215 17.23 1.06 12.44
C VAL A 215 17.01 0.80 10.96
N GLY A 216 15.93 1.34 10.40
CA GLY A 216 15.59 1.13 8.99
C GLY A 216 14.20 1.66 8.70
N GLY A 217 13.59 1.12 7.67
CA GLY A 217 12.21 1.40 7.28
C GLY A 217 11.43 0.12 7.07
N LEU A 218 10.12 0.24 7.12
CA LEU A 218 9.18 -0.81 6.82
C LEU A 218 8.39 -0.48 5.55
N SER A 219 7.86 -1.50 4.93
CA SER A 219 6.72 -1.42 4.03
C SER A 219 5.58 -2.23 4.63
N LEU A 220 4.36 -1.79 4.41
CA LEU A 220 3.15 -2.37 4.98
C LEU A 220 2.16 -2.70 3.87
N ALA A 221 1.47 -3.81 4.04
CA ALA A 221 0.20 -4.11 3.40
C ALA A 221 -0.73 -4.76 4.43
N VAL A 222 -2.01 -4.82 4.13
CA VAL A 222 -3.05 -5.29 5.03
C VAL A 222 -3.97 -6.22 4.26
N GLY A 223 -4.34 -7.34 4.87
CA GLY A 223 -5.27 -8.30 4.28
C GLY A 223 -5.91 -9.18 5.33
N LEU A 224 -6.99 -9.86 4.97
CA LEU A 224 -7.62 -10.91 5.77
C LEU A 224 -7.03 -12.27 5.37
N LEU A 225 -5.85 -12.59 5.91
CA LEU A 225 -5.08 -13.78 5.54
C LEU A 225 -5.56 -15.04 6.27
N ASN A 226 -6.38 -14.85 7.29
CA ASN A 226 -7.02 -15.90 8.08
C ASN A 226 -8.54 -15.70 8.13
N SER A 227 -9.26 -16.54 8.87
CA SER A 227 -10.71 -16.45 9.02
C SER A 227 -11.17 -15.43 10.08
N GLY A 228 -10.27 -14.60 10.58
CA GLY A 228 -10.58 -13.54 11.55
C GLY A 228 -11.36 -12.38 10.92
N SER A 229 -11.80 -11.45 11.77
CA SER A 229 -12.43 -10.19 11.36
C SER A 229 -11.48 -8.98 11.46
N ILE A 230 -10.31 -9.20 12.06
CA ILE A 230 -9.25 -8.20 12.21
C ILE A 230 -8.20 -8.46 11.12
N SER A 231 -7.82 -7.41 10.42
CA SER A 231 -6.86 -7.51 9.33
C SER A 231 -5.45 -7.86 9.83
N ASP A 232 -4.79 -8.73 9.09
CA ASP A 232 -3.39 -9.10 9.31
C ASP A 232 -2.46 -8.08 8.67
N LEU A 233 -1.28 -7.87 9.25
CA LEU A 233 -0.26 -6.97 8.72
C LEU A 233 0.83 -7.76 8.00
N ILE A 234 1.06 -7.41 6.75
CA ILE A 234 2.16 -7.92 5.94
C ILE A 234 3.28 -6.89 6.01
N VAL A 235 4.46 -7.30 6.43
CA VAL A 235 5.57 -6.39 6.74
C VAL A 235 6.81 -6.80 5.96
N GLY A 236 7.34 -5.87 5.17
CA GLY A 236 8.66 -5.97 4.55
C GLY A 236 9.62 -4.98 5.19
N THR A 237 10.89 -5.32 5.29
CA THR A 237 11.92 -4.45 5.86
C THR A 237 12.89 -3.96 4.79
N SER A 238 13.60 -2.86 5.08
CA SER A 238 14.61 -2.29 4.19
C SER A 238 15.88 -3.15 4.04
N ASN A 239 16.00 -4.24 4.80
CA ASN A 239 17.18 -5.12 4.85
C ASN A 239 16.84 -6.60 4.62
N GLY A 240 15.80 -6.89 3.85
CA GLY A 240 15.46 -8.25 3.40
C GLY A 240 14.55 -9.05 4.31
N GLY A 241 14.15 -8.51 5.48
CA GLY A 241 13.17 -9.16 6.36
C GLY A 241 11.76 -9.08 5.78
N TYR A 242 10.98 -10.15 6.01
CA TYR A 242 9.58 -10.25 5.58
C TYR A 242 8.79 -11.13 6.55
N GLY A 243 7.56 -10.81 6.76
CA GLY A 243 6.66 -11.64 7.57
C GLY A 243 5.25 -11.09 7.66
N VAL A 244 4.40 -11.86 8.32
CA VAL A 244 3.00 -11.53 8.59
C VAL A 244 2.80 -11.46 10.09
N ILE A 245 2.11 -10.44 10.55
CA ILE A 245 1.69 -10.25 11.95
C ILE A 245 0.18 -10.52 11.98
N VAL A 246 -0.17 -11.67 12.53
CA VAL A 246 -1.55 -12.17 12.57
C VAL A 246 -2.33 -11.45 13.68
N ASP A 247 -3.51 -10.92 13.34
CA ASP A 247 -4.41 -10.20 14.24
C ASP A 247 -3.67 -9.07 14.99
N SER A 248 -3.61 -9.17 16.31
CA SER A 248 -2.93 -8.19 17.19
C SER A 248 -1.61 -8.71 17.76
N ALA A 249 -1.10 -9.84 17.28
CA ALA A 249 0.13 -10.42 17.82
C ALA A 249 1.35 -9.55 17.49
N THR A 250 2.24 -9.37 18.46
CA THR A 250 3.47 -8.61 18.30
C THR A 250 4.58 -9.40 17.60
N SER A 251 4.49 -10.73 17.64
CA SER A 251 5.41 -11.64 16.94
C SER A 251 4.78 -12.15 15.65
N GLY A 252 5.47 -11.97 14.54
CA GLY A 252 4.98 -12.37 13.23
C GLY A 252 5.58 -13.70 12.76
N ILE A 253 4.96 -14.27 11.75
CA ILE A 253 5.48 -15.42 11.01
C ILE A 253 6.48 -14.89 9.99
N LEU A 254 7.74 -15.30 10.09
CA LEU A 254 8.80 -14.86 9.20
C LEU A 254 8.87 -15.69 7.92
N GLY A 255 9.19 -15.04 6.81
CA GLY A 255 9.40 -15.67 5.51
C GLY A 255 10.73 -15.25 4.86
N VAL A 256 11.17 -16.03 3.90
CA VAL A 256 12.36 -15.74 3.06
C VAL A 256 11.90 -15.68 1.59
N PRO A 257 11.42 -14.50 1.14
CA PRO A 257 10.78 -14.40 -0.17
C PRO A 257 11.75 -14.55 -1.34
N PHE A 258 13.01 -14.15 -1.16
CA PHE A 258 14.02 -14.19 -2.22
C PHE A 258 15.35 -14.67 -1.66
N ALA A 259 15.74 -15.90 -1.98
CA ALA A 259 16.99 -16.50 -1.47
C ALA A 259 18.21 -15.64 -1.84
N GLY A 260 19.01 -15.26 -0.82
CA GLY A 260 20.22 -14.46 -0.98
C GLY A 260 20.02 -12.97 -1.25
N PHE A 261 18.78 -12.48 -1.34
CA PHE A 261 18.49 -11.05 -1.49
C PHE A 261 18.45 -10.37 -0.11
N THR A 262 19.25 -9.33 0.05
CA THR A 262 19.36 -8.55 1.29
C THR A 262 18.88 -7.10 1.16
N GLY A 263 18.32 -6.76 -0.02
CA GLY A 263 17.74 -5.45 -0.28
C GLY A 263 16.35 -5.28 0.36
N ALA A 264 15.74 -4.13 0.13
CA ALA A 264 14.42 -3.86 0.65
C ALA A 264 13.36 -4.82 0.09
N ILE A 265 12.47 -5.31 0.96
CA ILE A 265 11.27 -6.05 0.58
C ILE A 265 10.07 -5.13 0.72
N ARG A 266 9.21 -5.09 -0.29
CA ARG A 266 7.92 -4.40 -0.25
C ARG A 266 6.83 -5.41 0.07
N ALA A 267 5.98 -5.06 1.02
CA ALA A 267 4.80 -5.83 1.35
C ALA A 267 3.67 -5.54 0.36
N GLY A 268 2.88 -6.55 0.06
CA GLY A 268 1.67 -6.47 -0.74
C GLY A 268 0.65 -7.50 -0.28
N VAL A 269 -0.56 -7.40 -0.77
CA VAL A 269 -1.62 -8.39 -0.62
C VAL A 269 -2.13 -8.76 -2.00
N ALA A 270 -2.52 -9.99 -2.18
CA ALA A 270 -3.20 -10.48 -3.38
C ALA A 270 -4.45 -11.23 -2.95
N GLU A 271 -5.50 -11.13 -3.72
CA GLU A 271 -6.75 -11.85 -3.48
C GLU A 271 -7.02 -12.79 -4.66
N ASP A 272 -7.45 -14.02 -4.38
CA ASP A 272 -7.86 -14.96 -5.41
C ASP A 272 -9.34 -14.77 -5.83
N ALA A 273 -9.80 -15.56 -6.78
CA ALA A 273 -11.18 -15.51 -7.28
C ALA A 273 -12.22 -15.86 -6.21
N THR A 274 -11.83 -16.54 -5.14
CA THR A 274 -12.72 -16.91 -4.03
C THR A 274 -12.84 -15.82 -2.98
N GLY A 275 -12.01 -14.77 -3.05
CA GLY A 275 -11.92 -13.70 -2.07
C GLY A 275 -10.96 -13.99 -0.91
N GLN A 276 -10.07 -15.00 -1.06
CA GLN A 276 -9.03 -15.30 -0.09
C GLN A 276 -7.80 -14.42 -0.34
N ASP A 277 -7.34 -13.74 0.70
CA ASP A 277 -6.11 -12.96 0.66
C ASP A 277 -4.85 -13.81 0.84
N PHE A 278 -3.78 -13.41 0.14
CA PHE A 278 -2.44 -13.98 0.19
C PHE A 278 -1.41 -12.90 0.50
N ALA A 279 -0.43 -13.23 1.30
CA ALA A 279 0.67 -12.33 1.58
C ALA A 279 1.64 -12.29 0.39
N VAL A 280 2.07 -11.09 -0.01
CA VAL A 280 2.93 -10.88 -1.17
C VAL A 280 4.19 -10.13 -0.78
N ALA A 281 5.31 -10.62 -1.30
CA ALA A 281 6.60 -9.93 -1.24
C ALA A 281 7.01 -9.46 -2.64
N LEU A 282 7.37 -8.19 -2.75
CA LEU A 282 7.92 -7.60 -3.96
C LEU A 282 9.37 -7.18 -3.69
N ALA A 283 10.27 -7.49 -4.63
CA ALA A 283 11.65 -7.02 -4.50
C ALA A 283 11.71 -5.49 -4.66
N GLY A 284 12.32 -4.82 -3.69
CA GLY A 284 12.60 -3.40 -3.74
C GLY A 284 13.82 -3.07 -4.61
N PRO A 285 14.35 -1.83 -4.53
CA PRO A 285 15.50 -1.41 -5.33
C PRO A 285 16.70 -2.37 -5.22
N THR A 286 17.43 -2.52 -6.32
CA THR A 286 18.52 -3.50 -6.55
C THR A 286 18.07 -4.95 -6.73
N GLY A 287 16.79 -5.29 -6.51
CA GLY A 287 16.21 -6.58 -6.85
C GLY A 287 15.72 -6.65 -8.29
N ALA A 288 15.71 -7.83 -8.88
CA ALA A 288 14.95 -8.07 -10.11
C ALA A 288 13.44 -7.85 -9.83
N PRO A 289 12.61 -7.55 -10.83
CA PRO A 289 11.18 -7.24 -10.64
C PRO A 289 10.37 -8.51 -10.33
N ARG A 290 10.68 -9.13 -9.21
CA ARG A 290 10.15 -10.41 -8.77
C ARG A 290 9.08 -10.22 -7.69
N VAL A 291 8.02 -11.00 -7.82
CA VAL A 291 6.93 -11.11 -6.86
C VAL A 291 6.92 -12.55 -6.33
N SER A 292 6.79 -12.73 -5.04
CA SER A 292 6.54 -14.02 -4.40
C SER A 292 5.24 -13.95 -3.60
N VAL A 293 4.43 -14.99 -3.71
CA VAL A 293 3.11 -15.11 -3.10
C VAL A 293 3.15 -16.21 -2.05
N PHE A 294 2.51 -15.98 -0.92
CA PHE A 294 2.49 -16.90 0.21
C PHE A 294 1.07 -17.11 0.74
N SER A 295 0.71 -18.37 0.96
CA SER A 295 -0.36 -18.72 1.88
C SER A 295 0.14 -18.62 3.32
N VAL A 296 -0.75 -18.20 4.22
CA VAL A 296 -0.43 -18.01 5.63
C VAL A 296 -1.03 -19.15 6.45
N GLY A 297 -0.15 -19.92 7.10
CA GLY A 297 -0.53 -20.93 8.09
C GLY A 297 -0.37 -20.37 9.50
N ALA A 298 -0.79 -21.14 10.51
CA ALA A 298 -0.73 -20.70 11.91
C ALA A 298 0.68 -20.35 12.40
N THR A 299 1.72 -20.99 11.85
CA THR A 299 3.12 -20.81 12.27
C THR A 299 4.11 -20.71 11.12
N SER A 300 3.64 -20.67 9.88
CA SER A 300 4.52 -20.67 8.70
C SER A 300 3.91 -19.93 7.52
N LEU A 301 4.79 -19.40 6.67
CA LEU A 301 4.47 -18.92 5.33
C LEU A 301 4.88 -19.98 4.32
N THR A 302 3.95 -20.39 3.46
CA THR A 302 4.23 -21.33 2.37
C THR A 302 4.20 -20.58 1.06
N GLN A 303 5.33 -20.50 0.35
CA GLN A 303 5.38 -19.89 -0.96
C GLN A 303 4.56 -20.72 -1.95
N THR A 304 3.53 -20.12 -2.51
CA THR A 304 2.64 -20.74 -3.49
C THR A 304 3.05 -20.40 -4.91
N ASP A 305 3.67 -19.23 -5.09
CA ASP A 305 4.10 -18.78 -6.41
C ASP A 305 5.26 -17.79 -6.38
N SER A 306 5.90 -17.60 -7.54
CA SER A 306 6.94 -16.59 -7.75
C SER A 306 7.08 -16.26 -9.24
N LEU A 307 6.92 -15.00 -9.60
CA LEU A 307 6.91 -14.53 -10.99
C LEU A 307 7.72 -13.24 -11.18
N PHE A 308 8.12 -12.99 -12.43
CA PHE A 308 8.66 -11.70 -12.86
C PHE A 308 7.56 -10.90 -13.54
N VAL A 309 7.34 -9.66 -13.11
CA VAL A 309 6.24 -8.79 -13.60
C VAL A 309 6.70 -7.71 -14.57
N MET A 310 8.01 -7.59 -14.79
CA MET A 310 8.64 -6.66 -15.74
C MET A 310 9.86 -7.33 -16.38
N ASN A 311 10.55 -6.62 -17.29
CA ASN A 311 11.81 -7.10 -17.86
C ASN A 311 12.82 -7.42 -16.74
N THR A 312 13.40 -8.62 -16.77
CA THR A 312 14.34 -9.12 -15.75
C THR A 312 15.62 -8.27 -15.61
N GLY A 313 15.95 -7.45 -16.58
CA GLY A 313 17.04 -6.47 -16.51
C GLY A 313 16.73 -5.21 -15.70
N PHE A 314 15.46 -5.00 -15.33
CA PHE A 314 15.07 -3.88 -14.48
C PHE A 314 15.43 -4.16 -13.01
N THR A 315 16.15 -3.26 -12.36
CA THR A 315 16.63 -3.40 -10.98
C THR A 315 16.09 -2.31 -10.04
N GLY A 316 15.13 -1.50 -10.50
CA GLY A 316 14.55 -0.40 -9.71
C GLY A 316 13.61 -0.84 -8.58
N GLY A 317 13.19 -2.10 -8.57
CA GLY A 317 12.20 -2.61 -7.60
C GLY A 317 10.76 -2.31 -7.98
N LEU A 318 9.83 -2.75 -7.14
CA LEU A 318 8.39 -2.70 -7.38
C LEU A 318 7.64 -2.13 -6.18
N PHE A 319 6.51 -1.48 -6.45
CA PHE A 319 5.44 -1.16 -5.49
C PHE A 319 4.11 -1.64 -6.05
N GLY A 320 3.22 -2.15 -5.20
CA GLY A 320 1.85 -2.41 -5.62
C GLY A 320 1.14 -3.49 -4.82
N THR A 321 -0.09 -3.74 -5.24
CA THR A 321 -0.96 -4.79 -4.73
C THR A 321 -1.26 -5.76 -5.88
N PRO A 322 -0.55 -6.87 -6.01
CA PRO A 322 -0.85 -7.87 -7.04
C PRO A 322 -2.14 -8.65 -6.68
N SER A 323 -2.97 -9.01 -7.66
CA SER A 323 -3.98 -10.07 -7.53
C SER A 323 -3.45 -11.36 -8.18
N LEU A 324 -3.96 -12.50 -7.76
CA LEU A 324 -3.61 -13.77 -8.39
C LEU A 324 -4.58 -14.04 -9.55
N PRO A 325 -4.12 -14.31 -10.77
CA PRO A 325 -4.96 -14.86 -11.81
C PRO A 325 -5.39 -16.29 -11.43
N GLU A 326 -6.57 -16.71 -11.88
CA GLU A 326 -7.06 -18.11 -11.67
C GLU A 326 -6.11 -19.18 -12.23
N THR A 327 -5.25 -18.79 -13.17
CA THR A 327 -4.21 -19.65 -13.73
C THR A 327 -3.00 -18.78 -14.05
N ILE A 328 -1.89 -19.01 -13.37
CA ILE A 328 -0.63 -18.36 -13.69
C ILE A 328 -0.09 -19.01 -14.96
N VAL A 329 -0.26 -18.34 -16.08
CA VAL A 329 0.44 -18.70 -17.31
C VAL A 329 1.82 -18.06 -17.23
N VAL A 330 2.83 -18.86 -16.90
CA VAL A 330 4.23 -18.46 -17.03
C VAL A 330 4.53 -18.39 -18.53
N VAL A 331 4.78 -17.20 -19.05
CA VAL A 331 5.31 -16.99 -20.40
C VAL A 331 6.78 -16.66 -20.29
#